data_f95bccf8f87af0838ffe3afe1a6f9cd2
#
_entry.id   f95bccf8f87af0838ffe3afe1a6f9cd2
#
_cell.length_a   1.000
_cell.length_b   1.000
_cell.length_c   1.000
_cell.angle_alpha   90.00
_cell.angle_beta   90.00
_cell.angle_gamma   90.00
#
_symmetry.space_group_name_H-M   'P 1'
#
loop_
_entity.id
_entity.type
_entity.pdbx_description
1 polymer ?
#
loop_
_entity_poly.entity_id
_entity_poly.type
_entity_poly.pdbx_seq_one_letter_code
_entity_poly.pdbx_strand_id
1 'polypeptide(L)'
;KLLAKMASEFHKPQGISVVYPQDLQTLIWPLPCRKINGIGPKAGAKLESLGVITIGQLAEKSLPWLVQHFGTSYGAWLHAAAHGQDDRPVVTESEPVSVSRETTFARDLHAVQDKAELGAIFTRLCERVAQDLQHKGYAGRTIGIKLRYANFKSVTREMTITAFTQDAGTIRRVAGQCLKRVSLE
;
A
#
# COMPACT_ATOMS: atom_id res chain seq x y z
N LYS A 1 -5.05 -19.05 -4.10
CA LYS A 1 -4.46 -17.82 -4.69
C LYS A 1 -3.06 -17.54 -4.11
N LEU A 2 -2.89 -17.58 -2.78
CA LEU A 2 -1.60 -17.33 -2.11
C LEU A 2 -0.53 -18.35 -2.52
N LEU A 3 -0.81 -19.65 -2.35
CA LEU A 3 0.13 -20.73 -2.67
C LEU A 3 0.50 -20.73 -4.16
N ALA A 4 -0.45 -20.49 -5.06
CA ALA A 4 -0.17 -20.39 -6.49
C ALA A 4 0.82 -19.26 -6.81
N LYS A 5 0.71 -18.13 -6.13
CA LYS A 5 1.67 -17.02 -6.28
C LYS A 5 3.05 -17.38 -5.73
N MET A 6 3.13 -18.10 -4.62
CA MET A 6 4.40 -18.59 -4.07
C MET A 6 5.03 -19.63 -4.99
N ALA A 7 4.26 -20.60 -5.47
CA ALA A 7 4.71 -21.64 -6.40
C ALA A 7 5.30 -21.05 -7.68
N SER A 8 4.73 -19.96 -8.18
CA SER A 8 5.23 -19.29 -9.39
C SER A 8 6.66 -18.73 -9.25
N GLU A 9 7.21 -18.64 -8.05
CA GLU A 9 8.58 -18.17 -7.80
C GLU A 9 9.62 -19.30 -7.74
N PHE A 10 9.19 -20.57 -7.61
CA PHE A 10 10.12 -21.68 -7.33
C PHE A 10 11.05 -22.03 -8.50
N HIS A 11 10.57 -21.90 -9.73
CA HIS A 11 11.33 -22.30 -10.93
C HIS A 11 11.40 -21.17 -11.97
N LYS A 12 11.55 -19.92 -11.52
CA LYS A 12 11.79 -18.79 -12.44
C LYS A 12 13.23 -18.82 -12.98
N PRO A 13 13.47 -18.37 -14.22
CA PRO A 13 12.50 -17.77 -15.17
C PRO A 13 11.72 -18.78 -15.99
N GLN A 14 12.10 -20.06 -16.00
CA GLN A 14 11.46 -21.09 -16.83
C GLN A 14 11.05 -22.29 -15.97
N GLY A 15 9.78 -22.63 -16.00
CA GLY A 15 9.26 -23.81 -15.32
C GLY A 15 7.85 -23.61 -14.79
N ILE A 16 7.17 -24.74 -14.61
CA ILE A 16 5.86 -24.82 -13.98
C ILE A 16 6.03 -25.50 -12.62
N SER A 17 5.49 -24.89 -11.58
CA SER A 17 5.47 -25.44 -10.24
C SER A 17 4.05 -25.72 -9.82
N VAL A 18 3.79 -26.91 -9.33
CA VAL A 18 2.51 -27.31 -8.75
C VAL A 18 2.76 -27.59 -7.27
N VAL A 19 1.90 -27.04 -6.42
CA VAL A 19 1.93 -27.28 -4.98
C VAL A 19 0.57 -27.85 -4.58
N TYR A 20 0.60 -29.05 -4.05
CA TYR A 20 -0.59 -29.73 -3.53
C TYR A 20 -0.75 -29.48 -2.03
N PRO A 21 -1.95 -29.69 -1.44
CA PRO A 21 -2.16 -29.51 0.00
C PRO A 21 -1.18 -30.31 0.89
N GLN A 22 -0.80 -31.53 0.50
CA GLN A 22 0.17 -32.35 1.21
C GLN A 22 1.60 -31.80 1.20
N ASP A 23 1.92 -30.94 0.23
CA ASP A 23 3.26 -30.36 0.08
C ASP A 23 3.48 -29.15 1.00
N LEU A 24 2.43 -28.70 1.70
CA LEU A 24 2.50 -27.51 2.53
C LEU A 24 3.63 -27.59 3.56
N GLN A 25 3.74 -28.70 4.26
CA GLN A 25 4.74 -28.88 5.31
C GLN A 25 6.16 -29.05 4.75
N THR A 26 6.31 -29.67 3.60
CA THR A 26 7.62 -29.99 3.03
C THR A 26 8.17 -28.89 2.13
N LEU A 27 7.33 -28.17 1.38
CA LEU A 27 7.76 -27.15 0.44
C LEU A 27 7.53 -25.72 0.92
N ILE A 28 6.50 -25.46 1.70
CA ILE A 28 6.09 -24.10 2.09
C ILE A 28 6.58 -23.75 3.50
N TRP A 29 6.36 -24.60 4.48
CA TRP A 29 6.71 -24.33 5.89
C TRP A 29 8.20 -24.08 6.15
N PRO A 30 9.17 -24.68 5.43
CA PRO A 30 10.58 -24.33 5.59
C PRO A 30 10.95 -22.92 5.10
N LEU A 31 10.09 -22.30 4.29
CA LEU A 31 10.38 -20.98 3.73
C LEU A 31 10.27 -19.87 4.80
N PRO A 32 11.07 -18.79 4.66
CA PRO A 32 10.93 -17.62 5.52
C PRO A 32 9.54 -16.99 5.42
N CYS A 33 9.00 -16.48 6.51
CA CYS A 33 7.67 -15.83 6.55
C CYS A 33 7.53 -14.73 5.50
N ARG A 34 8.61 -14.02 5.16
CA ARG A 34 8.62 -12.92 4.16
C ARG A 34 8.34 -13.40 2.73
N LYS A 35 8.35 -14.71 2.47
CA LYS A 35 7.92 -15.29 1.19
C LYS A 35 6.41 -15.29 1.01
N ILE A 36 5.65 -15.13 2.08
CA ILE A 36 4.20 -14.91 2.01
C ILE A 36 3.92 -13.49 1.51
N ASN A 37 3.25 -13.39 0.34
CA ASN A 37 2.80 -12.10 -0.18
C ASN A 37 1.80 -11.46 0.78
N GLY A 38 2.15 -10.32 1.37
CA GLY A 38 1.38 -9.66 2.42
C GLY A 38 2.18 -9.53 3.73
N ILE A 39 3.30 -10.25 3.88
CA ILE A 39 4.26 -10.04 4.96
C ILE A 39 5.39 -9.12 4.44
N GLY A 40 5.22 -7.83 4.64
CA GLY A 40 6.20 -6.82 4.28
C GLY A 40 7.36 -6.72 5.30
N PRO A 41 8.35 -5.83 5.05
CA PRO A 41 9.53 -5.68 5.91
C PRO A 41 9.21 -5.45 7.38
N LYS A 42 8.24 -4.61 7.69
CA LYS A 42 7.84 -4.31 9.09
C LYS A 42 7.26 -5.51 9.81
N ALA A 43 6.33 -6.22 9.17
CA ALA A 43 5.73 -7.41 9.76
C ALA A 43 6.74 -8.56 9.86
N GLY A 44 7.60 -8.72 8.86
CA GLY A 44 8.69 -9.70 8.88
C GLY A 44 9.67 -9.46 10.03
N ALA A 45 10.15 -8.23 10.21
CA ALA A 45 11.03 -7.87 11.32
C ALA A 45 10.37 -8.09 12.69
N LYS A 46 9.07 -7.80 12.81
CA LYS A 46 8.32 -8.07 14.04
C LYS A 46 8.18 -9.57 14.31
N LEU A 47 7.91 -10.39 13.29
CA LEU A 47 7.88 -11.85 13.43
C LEU A 47 9.24 -12.39 13.88
N GLU A 48 10.32 -11.95 13.24
CA GLU A 48 11.70 -12.32 13.58
C GLU A 48 12.03 -11.96 15.04
N SER A 49 11.65 -10.77 15.51
CA SER A 49 11.84 -10.34 16.91
C SER A 49 11.06 -11.18 17.92
N LEU A 50 9.99 -11.84 17.48
CA LEU A 50 9.17 -12.78 18.27
C LEU A 50 9.63 -14.24 18.10
N GLY A 51 10.77 -14.49 17.44
CA GLY A 51 11.31 -15.82 17.20
C GLY A 51 10.60 -16.62 16.13
N VAL A 52 9.82 -15.97 15.26
CA VAL A 52 9.06 -16.59 14.16
C VAL A 52 9.74 -16.27 12.83
N ILE A 53 10.53 -17.19 12.31
CA ILE A 53 11.34 -17.00 11.10
C ILE A 53 10.69 -17.67 9.90
N THR A 54 10.25 -18.93 10.07
CA THR A 54 9.68 -19.74 9.01
C THR A 54 8.16 -19.76 9.04
N ILE A 55 7.57 -20.12 7.90
CA ILE A 55 6.11 -20.27 7.77
C ILE A 55 5.60 -21.39 8.69
N GLY A 56 6.37 -22.47 8.86
CA GLY A 56 6.02 -23.52 9.82
C GLY A 56 5.94 -23.01 11.25
N GLN A 57 6.93 -22.25 11.70
CA GLN A 57 6.90 -21.61 13.03
C GLN A 57 5.72 -20.64 13.17
N LEU A 58 5.33 -19.97 12.09
CA LEU A 58 4.13 -19.12 12.08
C LEU A 58 2.85 -19.97 12.21
N ALA A 59 2.78 -21.11 11.55
CA ALA A 59 1.64 -22.03 11.61
C ALA A 59 1.45 -22.64 12.99
N GLU A 60 2.52 -22.82 13.77
CA GLU A 60 2.48 -23.29 15.16
C GLU A 60 1.89 -22.26 16.14
N LYS A 61 1.80 -20.99 15.74
CA LYS A 61 1.28 -19.94 16.61
C LYS A 61 -0.25 -19.97 16.64
N SER A 62 -0.81 -19.93 17.87
CA SER A 62 -2.26 -19.88 18.03
C SER A 62 -2.86 -18.59 17.49
N LEU A 63 -4.11 -18.66 17.04
CA LEU A 63 -4.85 -17.48 16.59
C LEU A 63 -4.91 -16.36 17.64
N PRO A 64 -5.20 -16.63 18.95
CA PRO A 64 -5.17 -15.59 19.97
C PRO A 64 -3.80 -14.91 20.11
N TRP A 65 -2.72 -15.67 20.03
CA TRP A 65 -1.36 -15.12 20.07
C TRP A 65 -1.09 -14.17 18.90
N LEU A 66 -1.46 -14.56 17.70
CA LEU A 66 -1.30 -13.72 16.49
C LEU A 66 -2.16 -12.46 16.58
N VAL A 67 -3.38 -12.56 17.05
CA VAL A 67 -4.29 -11.41 17.24
C VAL A 67 -3.72 -10.44 18.28
N GLN A 68 -3.18 -10.92 19.36
CA GLN A 68 -2.55 -10.10 20.41
C GLN A 68 -1.38 -9.28 19.86
N HIS A 69 -0.54 -9.88 19.01
CA HIS A 69 0.66 -9.22 18.50
C HIS A 69 0.41 -8.39 17.23
N PHE A 70 -0.53 -8.75 16.37
CA PHE A 70 -0.71 -8.17 15.04
C PHE A 70 -2.08 -7.53 14.80
N GLY A 71 -2.96 -7.58 15.79
CA GLY A 71 -4.35 -7.12 15.68
C GLY A 71 -5.28 -8.15 15.04
N THR A 72 -6.58 -7.95 15.22
CA THR A 72 -7.60 -8.94 14.88
C THR A 72 -7.54 -9.36 13.41
N SER A 73 -7.60 -8.40 12.48
CA SER A 73 -7.68 -8.71 11.05
C SER A 73 -6.39 -9.31 10.50
N TYR A 74 -5.23 -8.70 10.83
CA TYR A 74 -3.96 -9.16 10.29
C TYR A 74 -3.47 -10.44 10.97
N GLY A 75 -3.72 -10.61 12.26
CA GLY A 75 -3.41 -11.85 13.00
C GLY A 75 -4.22 -13.05 12.47
N ALA A 76 -5.52 -12.86 12.20
CA ALA A 76 -6.34 -13.88 11.59
C ALA A 76 -5.87 -14.24 10.17
N TRP A 77 -5.50 -13.25 9.40
CA TRP A 77 -4.94 -13.47 8.07
C TRP A 77 -3.60 -14.20 8.11
N LEU A 78 -2.69 -13.86 9.04
CA LEU A 78 -1.41 -14.56 9.21
C LEU A 78 -1.61 -16.03 9.53
N HIS A 79 -2.57 -16.33 10.43
CA HIS A 79 -2.91 -17.71 10.79
C HIS A 79 -3.40 -18.49 9.57
N ALA A 80 -4.38 -17.98 8.84
CA ALA A 80 -4.91 -18.61 7.64
C ALA A 80 -3.84 -18.79 6.55
N ALA A 81 -3.02 -17.76 6.32
CA ALA A 81 -1.96 -17.77 5.31
C ALA A 81 -0.89 -18.83 5.60
N ALA A 82 -0.48 -18.99 6.87
CA ALA A 82 0.50 -20.02 7.27
C ALA A 82 -0.02 -21.44 7.04
N HIS A 83 -1.35 -21.63 7.12
CA HIS A 83 -2.02 -22.91 6.82
C HIS A 83 -2.42 -23.04 5.35
N GLY A 84 -1.95 -22.14 4.46
CA GLY A 84 -2.23 -22.20 3.04
C GLY A 84 -3.67 -21.83 2.65
N GLN A 85 -4.45 -21.31 3.59
CA GLN A 85 -5.85 -20.96 3.39
C GLN A 85 -5.96 -19.54 2.76
N ASP A 86 -6.55 -19.46 1.60
CA ASP A 86 -6.81 -18.19 0.91
C ASP A 86 -8.00 -18.36 -0.06
N ASP A 87 -9.19 -18.17 0.48
CA ASP A 87 -10.46 -18.32 -0.25
C ASP A 87 -10.87 -17.04 -1.03
N ARG A 88 -10.00 -16.03 -1.07
CA ARG A 88 -10.29 -14.80 -1.81
C ARG A 88 -10.45 -15.08 -3.31
N PRO A 89 -11.54 -14.63 -3.93
CA PRO A 89 -11.75 -14.81 -5.36
C PRO A 89 -10.66 -14.09 -6.18
N VAL A 90 -10.49 -14.51 -7.42
CA VAL A 90 -9.71 -13.76 -8.40
C VAL A 90 -10.59 -12.60 -8.86
N VAL A 91 -10.16 -11.38 -8.53
CA VAL A 91 -10.84 -10.16 -8.96
C VAL A 91 -10.28 -9.79 -10.33
N THR A 92 -11.12 -9.84 -11.36
CA THR A 92 -10.77 -9.51 -12.74
C THR A 92 -11.08 -8.05 -13.07
N GLU A 93 -12.05 -7.47 -12.37
CA GLU A 93 -12.44 -6.07 -12.52
C GLU A 93 -12.52 -5.41 -11.15
N SER A 94 -12.03 -4.19 -11.03
CA SER A 94 -12.11 -3.41 -9.80
C SER A 94 -12.22 -1.93 -10.11
N GLU A 95 -13.11 -1.26 -9.40
CA GLU A 95 -13.19 0.19 -9.41
C GLU A 95 -12.02 0.80 -8.61
N PRO A 96 -11.40 1.89 -9.10
CA PRO A 96 -10.35 2.55 -8.35
C PRO A 96 -10.90 3.20 -7.08
N VAL A 97 -10.27 2.96 -5.95
CA VAL A 97 -10.61 3.58 -4.67
C VAL A 97 -10.15 5.04 -4.62
N SER A 98 -9.07 5.37 -5.33
CA SER A 98 -8.51 6.71 -5.37
C SER A 98 -7.85 7.01 -6.71
N VAL A 99 -7.78 8.30 -7.05
CA VAL A 99 -7.03 8.82 -8.20
C VAL A 99 -5.97 9.78 -7.67
N SER A 100 -4.73 9.63 -8.08
CA SER A 100 -3.63 10.48 -7.63
C SER A 100 -2.65 10.80 -8.76
N ARG A 101 -1.98 11.95 -8.63
CA ARG A 101 -0.85 12.35 -9.46
C ARG A 101 0.29 12.81 -8.55
N GLU A 102 1.46 12.33 -8.82
CA GLU A 102 2.68 12.75 -8.13
C GLU A 102 3.81 13.03 -9.12
N THR A 103 4.79 13.80 -8.69
CA THR A 103 6.02 14.05 -9.44
C THR A 103 7.18 14.10 -8.47
N THR A 104 8.36 13.78 -8.97
CA THR A 104 9.64 13.97 -8.28
C THR A 104 10.34 15.14 -8.93
N PHE A 105 10.89 16.04 -8.13
CA PHE A 105 11.61 17.19 -8.62
C PHE A 105 13.02 16.78 -9.08
N ALA A 106 13.55 17.45 -10.10
CA ALA A 106 14.93 17.23 -10.57
C ALA A 106 15.98 17.66 -9.55
N ARG A 107 15.62 18.59 -8.65
CA ARG A 107 16.40 19.07 -7.52
C ARG A 107 15.48 19.28 -6.32
N ASP A 108 16.04 19.37 -5.13
CA ASP A 108 15.26 19.80 -3.96
C ASP A 108 14.81 21.24 -4.13
N LEU A 109 13.54 21.50 -3.85
CA LEU A 109 12.93 22.83 -3.93
C LEU A 109 12.72 23.39 -2.53
N HIS A 110 13.10 24.67 -2.36
CA HIS A 110 12.94 25.38 -1.11
C HIS A 110 11.58 26.07 -1.04
N ALA A 111 10.85 25.89 0.07
CA ALA A 111 9.46 26.34 0.21
C ALA A 111 9.26 27.86 -0.02
N VAL A 112 10.24 28.69 0.35
CA VAL A 112 10.18 30.15 0.20
C VAL A 112 10.77 30.59 -1.14
N GLN A 113 12.00 30.14 -1.45
CA GLN A 113 12.72 30.59 -2.64
C GLN A 113 12.07 30.10 -3.93
N ASP A 114 11.61 28.84 -3.96
CA ASP A 114 11.00 28.24 -5.13
C ASP A 114 9.45 28.23 -5.09
N LYS A 115 8.86 29.15 -4.31
CA LYS A 115 7.41 29.20 -4.09
C LYS A 115 6.59 29.26 -5.37
N ALA A 116 7.05 30.02 -6.36
CA ALA A 116 6.34 30.16 -7.64
C ALA A 116 6.37 28.84 -8.43
N GLU A 117 7.53 28.17 -8.51
CA GLU A 117 7.72 26.87 -9.17
C GLU A 117 6.87 25.79 -8.49
N LEU A 118 6.96 25.68 -7.15
CA LEU A 118 6.14 24.75 -6.36
C LEU A 118 4.64 24.99 -6.56
N GLY A 119 4.23 26.27 -6.60
CA GLY A 119 2.84 26.64 -6.84
C GLY A 119 2.33 26.21 -8.21
N ALA A 120 3.14 26.40 -9.25
CA ALA A 120 2.82 25.97 -10.62
C ALA A 120 2.72 24.45 -10.73
N ILE A 121 3.70 23.71 -10.17
CA ILE A 121 3.68 22.25 -10.15
C ILE A 121 2.45 21.73 -9.39
N PHE A 122 2.16 22.29 -8.22
CA PHE A 122 1.00 21.90 -7.41
C PHE A 122 -0.32 22.13 -8.15
N THR A 123 -0.48 23.26 -8.83
CA THR A 123 -1.66 23.56 -9.64
C THR A 123 -1.81 22.55 -10.77
N ARG A 124 -0.73 22.27 -11.52
CA ARG A 124 -0.73 21.29 -12.60
C ARG A 124 -1.11 19.90 -12.13
N LEU A 125 -0.63 19.46 -10.95
CA LEU A 125 -1.02 18.17 -10.39
C LEU A 125 -2.52 18.12 -10.08
N CYS A 126 -3.10 19.17 -9.51
CA CYS A 126 -4.53 19.26 -9.24
C CYS A 126 -5.37 19.22 -10.54
N GLU A 127 -4.94 19.94 -11.56
CA GLU A 127 -5.58 19.93 -12.89
C GLU A 127 -5.56 18.54 -13.51
N ARG A 128 -4.41 17.84 -13.45
CA ARG A 128 -4.29 16.47 -13.98
C ARG A 128 -5.15 15.47 -13.23
N VAL A 129 -5.28 15.59 -11.90
CA VAL A 129 -6.21 14.75 -11.12
C VAL A 129 -7.65 15.01 -11.53
N ALA A 130 -8.03 16.28 -11.71
CA ALA A 130 -9.36 16.64 -12.18
C ALA A 130 -9.66 16.06 -13.57
N GLN A 131 -8.71 16.18 -14.51
CA GLN A 131 -8.83 15.60 -15.85
C GLN A 131 -8.99 14.09 -15.82
N ASP A 132 -8.20 13.38 -14.98
CA ASP A 132 -8.31 11.93 -14.84
C ASP A 132 -9.69 11.52 -14.27
N LEU A 133 -10.20 12.26 -13.28
CA LEU A 133 -11.53 12.03 -12.71
C LEU A 133 -12.61 12.22 -13.78
N GLN A 134 -12.56 13.31 -14.53
CA GLN A 134 -13.51 13.61 -15.60
C GLN A 134 -13.48 12.56 -16.70
N HIS A 135 -12.27 12.20 -17.17
CA HIS A 135 -12.09 11.20 -18.23
C HIS A 135 -12.65 9.82 -17.84
N LYS A 136 -12.51 9.47 -16.57
CA LYS A 136 -12.98 8.18 -16.04
C LYS A 136 -14.40 8.20 -15.51
N GLY A 137 -15.06 9.34 -15.49
CA GLY A 137 -16.42 9.49 -14.97
C GLY A 137 -16.52 9.39 -13.44
N TYR A 138 -15.42 9.66 -12.69
CA TYR A 138 -15.42 9.61 -11.25
C TYR A 138 -15.48 10.99 -10.61
N ALA A 139 -15.98 11.05 -9.39
CA ALA A 139 -15.89 12.22 -8.52
C ALA A 139 -15.48 11.79 -7.10
N GLY A 140 -14.66 12.58 -6.46
CA GLY A 140 -14.17 12.33 -5.10
C GLY A 140 -14.60 13.42 -4.13
N ARG A 141 -14.64 13.12 -2.84
CA ARG A 141 -14.88 14.12 -1.79
C ARG A 141 -13.79 14.19 -0.74
N THR A 142 -12.89 13.22 -0.68
CA THR A 142 -11.69 13.28 0.17
C THR A 142 -10.51 13.67 -0.69
N ILE A 143 -9.94 14.84 -0.40
CA ILE A 143 -8.83 15.42 -1.15
C ILE A 143 -7.63 15.47 -0.23
N GLY A 144 -6.53 14.89 -0.67
CA GLY A 144 -5.31 14.80 0.11
C GLY A 144 -4.08 15.20 -0.66
N ILE A 145 -3.03 15.51 0.09
CA ILE A 145 -1.69 15.73 -0.41
C ILE A 145 -0.72 14.78 0.27
N LYS A 146 0.31 14.41 -0.45
CA LYS A 146 1.51 13.73 0.06
C LYS A 146 2.72 14.57 -0.34
N LEU A 147 3.49 14.96 0.65
CA LEU A 147 4.76 15.68 0.46
C LEU A 147 5.90 14.81 0.97
N ARG A 148 6.98 14.75 0.21
CA ARG A 148 8.23 14.09 0.60
C ARG A 148 9.32 15.14 0.71
N TYR A 149 9.99 15.14 1.86
CA TYR A 149 11.15 16.01 2.12
C TYR A 149 12.45 15.42 1.55
N ALA A 150 13.50 16.23 1.50
CA ALA A 150 14.85 15.82 1.07
C ALA A 150 15.40 14.60 1.84
N ASN A 151 15.05 14.44 3.10
CA ASN A 151 15.41 13.28 3.93
C ASN A 151 14.52 12.04 3.70
N PHE A 152 13.74 12.02 2.63
CA PHE A 152 12.79 10.97 2.25
C PHE A 152 11.62 10.74 3.23
N LYS A 153 11.51 11.49 4.31
CA LYS A 153 10.30 11.47 5.15
C LYS A 153 9.12 12.02 4.38
N SER A 154 7.97 11.38 4.51
CA SER A 154 6.73 11.81 3.85
C SER A 154 5.70 12.20 4.89
N VAL A 155 4.94 13.24 4.58
CA VAL A 155 3.74 13.63 5.32
C VAL A 155 2.54 13.61 4.40
N THR A 156 1.40 13.23 4.94
CA THR A 156 0.10 13.27 4.26
C THR A 156 -0.86 14.11 5.05
N ARG A 157 -1.71 14.86 4.36
CA ARG A 157 -2.84 15.58 4.94
C ARG A 157 -4.02 15.44 4.00
N GLU A 158 -5.18 15.19 4.55
CA GLU A 158 -6.41 15.07 3.79
C GLU A 158 -7.55 15.83 4.44
N MET A 159 -8.56 16.13 3.65
CA MET A 159 -9.80 16.76 4.07
C MET A 159 -10.95 16.20 3.25
N THR A 160 -12.03 15.83 3.93
CA THR A 160 -13.27 15.41 3.30
C THR A 160 -14.22 16.58 3.23
N ILE A 161 -14.73 16.88 2.04
CA ILE A 161 -15.76 17.91 1.79
C ILE A 161 -17.14 17.26 1.65
N THR A 162 -18.20 18.04 1.77
CA THR A 162 -19.58 17.56 1.73
C THR A 162 -20.01 17.06 0.35
N ALA A 163 -19.66 17.80 -0.70
CA ALA A 163 -20.02 17.47 -2.07
C ALA A 163 -18.90 16.71 -2.79
N PHE A 164 -19.29 15.75 -3.64
CA PHE A 164 -18.35 15.15 -4.57
C PHE A 164 -17.91 16.16 -5.63
N THR A 165 -16.66 16.11 -6.05
CA THR A 165 -16.11 17.03 -7.03
C THR A 165 -15.15 16.33 -7.99
N GLN A 166 -15.07 16.86 -9.19
CA GLN A 166 -14.04 16.64 -10.19
C GLN A 166 -13.51 17.97 -10.74
N ASP A 167 -13.87 19.10 -10.05
CA ASP A 167 -13.46 20.42 -10.43
C ASP A 167 -12.04 20.74 -9.94
N ALA A 168 -11.17 21.16 -10.86
CA ALA A 168 -9.76 21.45 -10.57
C ALA A 168 -9.58 22.59 -9.56
N GLY A 169 -10.43 23.62 -9.61
CA GLY A 169 -10.39 24.75 -8.69
C GLY A 169 -10.71 24.35 -7.26
N THR A 170 -11.75 23.53 -7.09
CA THR A 170 -12.14 22.99 -5.78
C THR A 170 -11.05 22.07 -5.23
N ILE A 171 -10.52 21.15 -6.05
CA ILE A 171 -9.41 20.25 -5.68
C ILE A 171 -8.20 21.09 -5.24
N ARG A 172 -7.81 22.09 -6.05
CA ARG A 172 -6.66 22.96 -5.76
C ARG A 172 -6.83 23.75 -4.47
N ARG A 173 -8.02 24.27 -4.21
CA ARG A 173 -8.36 25.05 -3.01
C ARG A 173 -8.28 24.16 -1.76
N VAL A 174 -8.89 22.98 -1.76
CA VAL A 174 -8.91 22.06 -0.62
C VAL A 174 -7.53 21.47 -0.37
N ALA A 175 -6.83 21.04 -1.42
CA ALA A 175 -5.44 20.59 -1.33
C ALA A 175 -4.51 21.67 -0.76
N GLY A 176 -4.75 22.95 -1.11
CA GLY A 176 -4.04 24.09 -0.54
C GLY A 176 -4.30 24.27 0.96
N GLN A 177 -5.52 24.01 1.42
CA GLN A 177 -5.83 23.98 2.87
C GLN A 177 -5.09 22.84 3.58
N CYS A 178 -4.99 21.68 2.95
CA CYS A 178 -4.19 20.57 3.46
C CYS A 178 -2.70 20.93 3.54
N LEU A 179 -2.17 21.63 2.54
CA LEU A 179 -0.77 22.06 2.50
C LEU A 179 -0.43 23.05 3.63
N LYS A 180 -1.33 23.95 3.97
CA LYS A 180 -1.16 24.90 5.11
C LYS A 180 -1.00 24.21 6.46
N ARG A 181 -1.38 22.93 6.56
CA ARG A 181 -1.25 22.11 7.78
C ARG A 181 0.05 21.30 7.80
N VAL A 182 0.95 21.54 6.86
CA VAL A 182 2.26 20.90 6.77
C VAL A 182 3.33 21.93 7.09
N SER A 183 4.28 21.58 7.95
CA SER A 183 5.50 22.37 8.14
C SER A 183 6.38 22.22 6.91
N LEU A 184 6.71 23.33 6.28
CA LEU A 184 7.58 23.44 5.12
C LEU A 184 8.90 24.07 5.59
N GLU A 185 9.70 23.29 6.33
CA GLU A 185 11.05 23.68 6.76
C GLU A 185 12.09 23.34 5.70
#